data_f9b836b600c3b7a728a53086e5bad8f4
#
_entry.id   f9b836b600c3b7a728a53086e5bad8f4
#
_cell.length_a   1.000
_cell.length_b   1.000
_cell.length_c   1.000
_cell.angle_alpha   90.00
_cell.angle_beta   90.00
_cell.angle_gamma   90.00
#
_symmetry.space_group_name_H-M   'P 1'
#
loop_
_entity.id
_entity.type
_entity.pdbx_description
1 polymer ?
#
loop_
_entity_poly.entity_id
_entity_poly.type
_entity_poly.pdbx_seq_one_letter_code
_entity_poly.pdbx_strand_id
1 'polypeptide(L)'
;TAGLPEVDLWLPLAEQDQWGERLAQALGRSFPGGRERILTTGPASAYLKISEGCDHACRFCIIPQLRGPLQSRPIEELVREAGSLVAQGARELVLVAQDVANYGQDLGMRQGLQQLVEALSAVTGLDWIRLLYLYPVGVNKELLRFLRDSAPLVVPSFDIPLQHAHPDILTQMGRPFARDPYRVIATVRDVLPQAALRTSLIVGYPGEKEAHFAYLRQFVQEVRFHNLGVFPYYAEEGTPAATLPDQVPEAVKNDRREQIMGDQAQISETILESCQGTTMDVLVERPDPHWPTLFQGRVWFQAPEVDGVTYVSGHGLQAGQLVHA
;
A
#
# COMPACT_ATOMS: atom_id res chain seq x y z
N THR A 1 15.95 -21.47 15.11
CA THR A 1 17.44 -21.50 14.99
C THR A 1 17.98 -22.91 14.81
N ALA A 2 17.34 -23.94 15.32
CA ALA A 2 17.84 -25.32 15.23
C ALA A 2 17.64 -26.00 13.86
N GLY A 3 16.93 -25.38 12.92
CA GLY A 3 16.58 -25.99 11.63
C GLY A 3 17.44 -25.56 10.43
N LEU A 4 18.32 -24.57 10.57
CA LEU A 4 19.12 -24.02 9.48
C LEU A 4 20.58 -23.85 9.95
N PRO A 5 21.37 -24.93 9.93
CA PRO A 5 22.76 -24.92 10.43
C PRO A 5 23.71 -24.05 9.61
N GLU A 6 23.34 -23.71 8.37
CA GLU A 6 24.07 -22.82 7.48
C GLU A 6 23.93 -21.33 7.79
N VAL A 7 23.09 -20.97 8.78
CA VAL A 7 22.86 -19.56 9.18
C VAL A 7 23.82 -19.19 10.33
N ASP A 8 24.74 -18.28 10.04
CA ASP A 8 25.76 -17.83 11.03
C ASP A 8 25.19 -16.85 12.06
N LEU A 9 24.17 -16.03 11.69
CA LEU A 9 23.62 -15.00 12.56
C LEU A 9 22.11 -14.85 12.39
N TRP A 10 21.39 -14.88 13.50
CA TRP A 10 19.98 -14.59 13.58
C TRP A 10 19.76 -13.19 14.17
N LEU A 11 19.01 -12.37 13.44
CA LEU A 11 18.67 -11.00 13.83
C LEU A 11 17.13 -10.90 14.04
N PRO A 12 16.65 -11.02 15.30
CA PRO A 12 15.23 -10.92 15.60
C PRO A 12 14.67 -9.55 15.19
N LEU A 13 13.47 -9.52 14.63
CA LEU A 13 12.82 -8.28 14.19
C LEU A 13 12.61 -7.30 15.36
N ALA A 14 12.28 -7.82 16.55
CA ALA A 14 12.12 -7.02 17.76
C ALA A 14 13.38 -6.27 18.21
N GLU A 15 14.57 -6.67 17.71
CA GLU A 15 15.86 -6.06 18.03
C GLU A 15 16.46 -5.30 16.84
N GLN A 16 15.61 -4.82 15.93
CA GLN A 16 16.04 -4.18 14.67
C GLN A 16 17.01 -3.02 14.89
N ASP A 17 16.87 -2.27 15.94
CA ASP A 17 17.76 -1.15 16.29
C ASP A 17 19.20 -1.59 16.59
N GLN A 18 19.39 -2.85 16.99
CA GLN A 18 20.70 -3.42 17.34
C GLN A 18 21.33 -4.20 16.18
N TRP A 19 20.62 -4.36 15.04
CA TRP A 19 21.11 -5.21 13.94
C TRP A 19 22.46 -4.76 13.40
N GLY A 20 22.69 -3.44 13.28
CA GLY A 20 23.96 -2.89 12.80
C GLY A 20 25.14 -3.30 13.69
N GLU A 21 25.00 -3.15 15.00
CA GLU A 21 26.01 -3.52 15.97
C GLU A 21 26.26 -5.03 16.00
N ARG A 22 25.20 -5.84 16.04
CA ARG A 22 25.30 -7.30 16.06
C ARG A 22 25.92 -7.85 14.79
N LEU A 23 25.57 -7.30 13.63
CA LEU A 23 26.17 -7.68 12.37
C LEU A 23 27.64 -7.29 12.29
N ALA A 24 28.00 -6.08 12.72
CA ALA A 24 29.36 -5.61 12.75
C ALA A 24 30.24 -6.47 13.68
N GLN A 25 29.72 -6.83 14.85
CA GLN A 25 30.38 -7.74 15.78
C GLN A 25 30.62 -9.13 15.15
N ALA A 26 29.58 -9.69 14.49
CA ALA A 26 29.72 -11.01 13.85
C ALA A 26 30.74 -11.00 12.70
N LEU A 27 30.88 -9.86 11.99
CA LEU A 27 31.82 -9.67 10.90
C LEU A 27 33.22 -9.20 11.35
N GLY A 28 33.46 -9.02 12.66
CA GLY A 28 34.68 -8.47 13.18
C GLY A 28 35.00 -7.03 12.73
N ARG A 29 33.96 -6.23 12.50
CA ARG A 29 34.05 -4.84 12.04
C ARG A 29 33.49 -3.88 13.08
N SER A 30 33.90 -2.61 13.02
CA SER A 30 33.27 -1.55 13.81
C SER A 30 32.00 -1.09 13.08
N PHE A 31 30.91 -0.85 13.83
CA PHE A 31 29.72 -0.19 13.32
C PHE A 31 29.91 1.32 13.48
N PRO A 32 29.97 2.09 12.39
CA PRO A 32 30.28 3.54 12.47
C PRO A 32 29.16 4.34 13.13
N GLY A 33 28.03 3.69 13.45
CA GLY A 33 26.82 4.40 13.83
C GLY A 33 26.24 5.15 12.64
N GLY A 34 24.99 5.51 12.72
CA GLY A 34 24.28 6.24 11.68
C GLY A 34 22.98 5.54 11.34
N ARG A 35 21.93 6.33 11.24
CA ARG A 35 20.62 5.88 10.80
C ARG A 35 20.30 6.39 9.39
N GLU A 36 21.33 6.75 8.62
CA GLU A 36 21.14 7.20 7.25
C GLU A 36 20.67 6.03 6.40
N ARG A 37 19.50 6.20 5.84
CA ARG A 37 18.89 5.22 4.97
C ARG A 37 19.38 5.44 3.54
N ILE A 38 19.84 4.38 2.90
CA ILE A 38 20.17 4.37 1.48
C ILE A 38 18.85 4.22 0.73
N LEU A 39 18.53 5.14 -0.19
CA LEU A 39 17.40 5.02 -1.09
C LEU A 39 17.68 3.92 -2.11
N THR A 40 16.85 2.89 -2.11
CA THR A 40 16.85 1.81 -3.10
C THR A 40 15.75 2.00 -4.16
N THR A 41 14.80 2.89 -3.90
CA THR A 41 13.83 3.39 -4.87
C THR A 41 14.48 4.47 -5.75
N GLY A 42 13.83 4.82 -6.86
CA GLY A 42 14.28 5.97 -7.67
C GLY A 42 14.38 7.26 -6.82
N PRO A 43 15.09 8.28 -7.29
CA PRO A 43 15.39 9.47 -6.49
C PRO A 43 14.16 10.31 -6.13
N ALA A 44 13.03 10.13 -6.82
CA ALA A 44 11.85 10.97 -6.68
C ALA A 44 10.89 10.52 -5.54
N SER A 45 10.94 9.26 -5.12
CA SER A 45 10.01 8.74 -4.10
C SER A 45 10.69 7.82 -3.09
N ALA A 46 10.17 7.79 -1.87
CA ALA A 46 10.66 6.92 -0.82
C ALA A 46 9.51 6.33 0.00
N TYR A 47 9.64 5.06 0.39
CA TYR A 47 8.72 4.45 1.34
C TYR A 47 9.09 4.87 2.77
N LEU A 48 8.12 5.31 3.54
CA LEU A 48 8.25 5.60 4.96
C LEU A 48 7.41 4.61 5.77
N LYS A 49 8.07 3.65 6.41
CA LYS A 49 7.38 2.69 7.27
C LYS A 49 7.04 3.37 8.58
N ILE A 50 5.73 3.53 8.85
CA ILE A 50 5.23 4.27 10.01
C ILE A 50 4.91 3.39 11.22
N SER A 51 4.63 2.11 11.00
CA SER A 51 4.40 1.12 12.06
C SER A 51 4.75 -0.29 11.60
N GLU A 52 4.85 -1.22 12.53
CA GLU A 52 5.05 -2.64 12.33
C GLU A 52 3.96 -3.41 13.08
N GLY A 53 3.64 -4.65 12.65
CA GLY A 53 2.67 -5.51 13.30
C GLY A 53 1.22 -5.13 13.02
N CYS A 54 0.27 -5.95 13.50
CA CYS A 54 -1.14 -5.78 13.19
C CYS A 54 -2.02 -6.47 14.25
N ASP A 55 -3.04 -5.76 14.74
CA ASP A 55 -3.99 -6.28 15.74
C ASP A 55 -5.26 -6.88 15.12
N HIS A 56 -5.34 -6.95 13.78
CA HIS A 56 -6.48 -7.54 13.11
C HIS A 56 -6.45 -9.07 13.15
N ALA A 57 -7.65 -9.68 13.31
CA ALA A 57 -7.84 -11.13 13.40
C ALA A 57 -8.30 -11.75 12.06
N CYS A 58 -7.73 -11.33 10.94
CA CYS A 58 -8.06 -11.90 9.62
C CYS A 58 -7.66 -13.37 9.55
N ARG A 59 -8.60 -14.26 9.25
CA ARG A 59 -8.41 -15.70 9.37
C ARG A 59 -7.42 -16.32 8.37
N PHE A 60 -7.09 -15.62 7.30
CA PHE A 60 -6.12 -16.04 6.28
C PHE A 60 -4.71 -15.48 6.49
N CYS A 61 -4.52 -14.63 7.50
CA CYS A 61 -3.31 -13.83 7.63
C CYS A 61 -2.45 -14.29 8.80
N ILE A 62 -1.17 -14.54 8.53
CA ILE A 62 -0.18 -14.96 9.52
C ILE A 62 0.59 -13.77 10.12
N ILE A 63 0.39 -12.56 9.63
CA ILE A 63 1.15 -11.36 10.03
C ILE A 63 1.18 -11.12 11.54
N PRO A 64 0.07 -11.21 12.29
CA PRO A 64 0.12 -11.01 13.75
C PRO A 64 1.06 -11.97 14.47
N GLN A 65 1.24 -13.20 13.96
CA GLN A 65 2.16 -14.16 14.53
C GLN A 65 3.62 -13.87 14.15
N LEU A 66 3.86 -13.37 12.93
CA LEU A 66 5.21 -13.09 12.42
C LEU A 66 5.76 -11.72 12.86
N ARG A 67 4.89 -10.70 12.93
CA ARG A 67 5.26 -9.30 13.16
C ARG A 67 4.83 -8.78 14.53
N GLY A 68 4.01 -9.54 15.25
CA GLY A 68 3.45 -9.13 16.54
C GLY A 68 2.32 -8.11 16.45
N PRO A 69 1.94 -7.51 17.59
CA PRO A 69 0.93 -6.47 17.68
C PRO A 69 1.39 -5.17 17.01
N LEU A 70 0.46 -4.24 16.81
CA LEU A 70 0.75 -2.92 16.27
C LEU A 70 1.80 -2.20 17.14
N GLN A 71 2.83 -1.68 16.47
CA GLN A 71 3.89 -0.85 17.07
C GLN A 71 4.15 0.35 16.15
N SER A 72 3.61 1.48 16.52
CA SER A 72 3.77 2.75 15.79
C SER A 72 5.09 3.41 16.15
N ARG A 73 5.74 3.99 15.16
CA ARG A 73 6.95 4.79 15.38
C ARG A 73 6.57 6.22 15.81
N PRO A 74 7.33 6.85 16.72
CA PRO A 74 7.09 8.24 17.13
C PRO A 74 7.11 9.22 15.95
N ILE A 75 6.22 10.22 15.99
CA ILE A 75 6.10 11.22 14.91
C ILE A 75 7.44 11.95 14.68
N GLU A 76 8.15 12.29 15.74
CA GLU A 76 9.42 13.03 15.68
C GLU A 76 10.52 12.22 14.94
N GLU A 77 10.50 10.91 15.07
CA GLU A 77 11.42 10.03 14.33
C GLU A 77 11.06 9.99 12.85
N LEU A 78 9.76 9.88 12.54
CA LEU A 78 9.26 9.83 11.17
C LEU A 78 9.51 11.14 10.44
N VAL A 79 9.31 12.28 11.09
CA VAL A 79 9.59 13.60 10.51
C VAL A 79 11.10 13.78 10.25
N ARG A 80 11.95 13.32 11.17
CA ARG A 80 13.41 13.37 10.99
C ARG A 80 13.86 12.50 9.81
N GLU A 81 13.33 11.28 9.70
CA GLU A 81 13.60 10.39 8.58
C GLU A 81 13.08 10.99 7.26
N ALA A 82 11.85 11.53 7.25
CA ALA A 82 11.28 12.21 6.11
C ALA A 82 12.17 13.36 5.62
N GLY A 83 12.65 14.20 6.53
CA GLY A 83 13.60 15.29 6.20
C GLY A 83 14.89 14.78 5.56
N SER A 84 15.44 13.68 6.06
CA SER A 84 16.63 13.03 5.48
C SER A 84 16.34 12.47 4.07
N LEU A 85 15.19 11.85 3.85
CA LEU A 85 14.80 11.30 2.56
C LEU A 85 14.59 12.43 1.52
N VAL A 86 13.94 13.53 1.92
CA VAL A 86 13.74 14.70 1.06
C VAL A 86 15.06 15.38 0.72
N ALA A 87 15.98 15.48 1.69
CA ALA A 87 17.34 15.99 1.44
C ALA A 87 18.13 15.13 0.43
N GLN A 88 17.83 13.83 0.34
CA GLN A 88 18.39 12.92 -0.66
C GLN A 88 17.68 13.00 -2.03
N GLY A 89 16.63 13.80 -2.17
CA GLY A 89 15.93 14.06 -3.42
C GLY A 89 14.50 13.52 -3.49
N ALA A 90 14.00 12.80 -2.49
CA ALA A 90 12.61 12.35 -2.49
C ALA A 90 11.64 13.53 -2.48
N ARG A 91 10.62 13.46 -3.33
CA ARG A 91 9.53 14.43 -3.46
C ARG A 91 8.19 13.82 -3.07
N GLU A 92 8.11 12.50 -3.12
CA GLU A 92 6.96 11.73 -2.66
C GLU A 92 7.37 10.82 -1.49
N LEU A 93 6.59 10.83 -0.42
CA LEU A 93 6.66 9.84 0.65
C LEU A 93 5.46 8.90 0.57
N VAL A 94 5.74 7.61 0.45
CA VAL A 94 4.73 6.57 0.48
C VAL A 94 4.67 6.01 1.90
N LEU A 95 3.62 6.34 2.63
CA LEU A 95 3.42 5.82 3.99
C LEU A 95 2.96 4.38 3.93
N VAL A 96 3.69 3.49 4.59
CA VAL A 96 3.42 2.05 4.60
C VAL A 96 3.39 1.48 6.01
N ALA A 97 2.46 0.55 6.21
CA ALA A 97 2.29 -0.29 7.39
C ALA A 97 1.46 -1.51 7.00
N GLN A 98 1.17 -2.41 7.93
CA GLN A 98 0.14 -3.44 7.75
C GLN A 98 -1.28 -2.84 7.77
N ASP A 99 -1.46 -1.73 8.48
CA ASP A 99 -2.65 -0.88 8.46
C ASP A 99 -2.26 0.56 8.80
N VAL A 100 -2.22 1.41 7.78
CA VAL A 100 -1.85 2.82 7.93
C VAL A 100 -2.93 3.62 8.68
N ALA A 101 -4.21 3.22 8.57
CA ALA A 101 -5.31 3.93 9.22
C ALA A 101 -5.27 3.82 10.76
N ASN A 102 -4.64 2.77 11.29
CA ASN A 102 -4.52 2.53 12.73
C ASN A 102 -3.25 3.10 13.37
N TYR A 103 -2.44 3.84 12.60
CA TYR A 103 -1.23 4.44 13.15
C TYR A 103 -1.51 5.27 14.41
N GLY A 104 -0.69 5.05 15.44
CA GLY A 104 -0.74 5.78 16.70
C GLY A 104 -1.75 5.26 17.72
N GLN A 105 -2.58 4.25 17.39
CA GLN A 105 -3.54 3.69 18.37
C GLN A 105 -2.84 3.10 19.60
N ASP A 106 -1.76 2.36 19.40
CA ASP A 106 -0.91 1.80 20.45
C ASP A 106 -0.20 2.88 21.30
N LEU A 107 -0.03 4.07 20.76
CA LEU A 107 0.50 5.26 21.45
C LEU A 107 -0.59 6.09 22.13
N GLY A 108 -1.86 5.63 22.11
CA GLY A 108 -3.00 6.36 22.70
C GLY A 108 -3.43 7.59 21.91
N MET A 109 -3.00 7.74 20.66
CA MET A 109 -3.34 8.88 19.80
C MET A 109 -4.74 8.71 19.20
N ARG A 110 -5.61 9.72 19.32
CA ARG A 110 -6.98 9.66 18.75
C ARG A 110 -6.97 9.96 17.28
N GLN A 111 -6.19 10.42 16.59
CA GLN A 111 -6.10 10.75 15.16
C GLN A 111 -4.63 10.69 14.72
N GLY A 112 -3.97 9.58 15.04
CA GLY A 112 -2.54 9.45 14.85
C GLY A 112 -2.09 9.71 13.42
N LEU A 113 -2.80 9.14 12.44
CA LEU A 113 -2.48 9.36 11.01
C LEU A 113 -2.62 10.84 10.62
N GLN A 114 -3.67 11.53 11.07
CA GLN A 114 -3.85 12.95 10.79
C GLN A 114 -2.71 13.78 11.38
N GLN A 115 -2.36 13.55 12.64
CA GLN A 115 -1.25 14.23 13.31
C GLN A 115 0.10 13.98 12.60
N LEU A 116 0.32 12.74 12.13
CA LEU A 116 1.51 12.42 11.33
C LEU A 116 1.54 13.19 10.02
N VAL A 117 0.43 13.19 9.26
CA VAL A 117 0.34 13.93 7.98
C VAL A 117 0.55 15.42 8.20
N GLU A 118 -0.03 16.02 9.24
CA GLU A 118 0.20 17.43 9.61
C GLU A 118 1.68 17.69 9.93
N ALA A 119 2.31 16.81 10.69
CA ALA A 119 3.74 16.98 11.01
C ALA A 119 4.64 16.83 9.76
N LEU A 120 4.31 15.90 8.86
CA LEU A 120 5.03 15.70 7.60
C LEU A 120 4.82 16.87 6.62
N SER A 121 3.69 17.58 6.69
CA SER A 121 3.44 18.75 5.84
C SER A 121 4.42 19.91 6.07
N ALA A 122 5.08 19.94 7.22
CA ALA A 122 6.12 20.91 7.54
C ALA A 122 7.49 20.56 6.92
N VAL A 123 7.65 19.40 6.30
CA VAL A 123 8.92 18.99 5.66
C VAL A 123 9.06 19.72 4.32
N THR A 124 9.94 20.70 4.28
CA THR A 124 10.17 21.51 3.09
C THR A 124 10.73 20.67 1.93
N GLY A 125 10.11 20.78 0.76
CA GLY A 125 10.51 20.05 -0.44
C GLY A 125 9.78 18.73 -0.65
N LEU A 126 8.82 18.40 0.21
CA LEU A 126 7.89 17.29 0.02
C LEU A 126 6.69 17.77 -0.81
N ASP A 127 6.44 17.11 -1.95
CA ASP A 127 5.35 17.47 -2.85
C ASP A 127 4.14 16.54 -2.69
N TRP A 128 4.37 15.23 -2.45
CA TRP A 128 3.31 14.23 -2.33
C TRP A 128 3.47 13.33 -1.11
N ILE A 129 2.35 13.04 -0.46
CA ILE A 129 2.18 11.95 0.51
C ILE A 129 1.15 10.96 -0.07
N ARG A 130 1.56 9.70 -0.18
CA ARG A 130 0.71 8.60 -0.60
C ARG A 130 0.46 7.66 0.56
N LEU A 131 -0.78 7.18 0.69
CA LEU A 131 -1.19 6.22 1.70
C LEU A 131 -1.45 4.86 1.06
N LEU A 132 -0.73 3.83 1.47
CA LEU A 132 -1.00 2.46 1.06
C LEU A 132 -1.50 1.63 2.25
N TYR A 133 -2.33 0.60 1.98
CA TYR A 133 -2.83 -0.34 2.99
C TYR A 133 -3.72 0.32 4.07
N LEU A 134 -4.73 1.06 3.62
CA LEU A 134 -5.78 1.58 4.50
C LEU A 134 -6.78 0.45 4.81
N TYR A 135 -6.78 -0.06 6.03
CA TYR A 135 -7.75 -1.09 6.41
C TYR A 135 -9.18 -0.49 6.38
N PRO A 136 -10.15 -1.19 5.76
CA PRO A 136 -11.46 -0.60 5.44
C PRO A 136 -12.21 0.03 6.61
N VAL A 137 -12.06 -0.53 7.83
CA VAL A 137 -12.75 0.00 9.04
C VAL A 137 -12.22 1.38 9.46
N GLY A 138 -10.94 1.65 9.23
CA GLY A 138 -10.34 2.96 9.51
C GLY A 138 -10.75 4.04 8.51
N VAL A 139 -11.29 3.66 7.34
CA VAL A 139 -11.70 4.59 6.29
C VAL A 139 -13.08 5.18 6.62
N ASN A 140 -13.09 6.27 7.36
CA ASN A 140 -14.30 6.97 7.79
C ASN A 140 -14.37 8.40 7.22
N LYS A 141 -15.56 9.02 7.32
CA LYS A 141 -15.78 10.38 6.77
C LYS A 141 -14.88 11.44 7.38
N GLU A 142 -14.49 11.31 8.63
CA GLU A 142 -13.63 12.25 9.33
C GLU A 142 -12.22 12.23 8.74
N LEU A 143 -11.62 11.04 8.64
CA LEU A 143 -10.32 10.84 7.98
C LEU A 143 -10.37 11.33 6.53
N LEU A 144 -11.38 10.93 5.76
CA LEU A 144 -11.47 11.29 4.34
C LEU A 144 -11.61 12.80 4.11
N ARG A 145 -12.34 13.53 4.97
CA ARG A 145 -12.42 15.01 4.91
C ARG A 145 -11.06 15.63 5.21
N PHE A 146 -10.37 15.14 6.23
CA PHE A 146 -9.02 15.61 6.54
C PHE A 146 -8.07 15.38 5.34
N LEU A 147 -8.08 14.18 4.73
CA LEU A 147 -7.23 13.87 3.57
C LEU A 147 -7.57 14.75 2.35
N ARG A 148 -8.86 15.02 2.11
CA ARG A 148 -9.30 15.95 1.07
C ARG A 148 -8.77 17.35 1.31
N ASP A 149 -8.87 17.83 2.54
CA ASP A 149 -8.48 19.19 2.92
C ASP A 149 -6.94 19.34 2.99
N SER A 150 -6.21 18.21 2.99
CA SER A 150 -4.74 18.15 2.92
C SER A 150 -4.19 18.10 1.47
N ALA A 151 -5.07 18.17 0.47
CA ALA A 151 -4.63 18.25 -0.94
C ALA A 151 -3.97 19.61 -1.25
N PRO A 152 -3.04 19.70 -2.21
CA PRO A 152 -2.54 18.62 -3.07
C PRO A 152 -1.46 17.72 -2.45
N LEU A 153 -0.98 18.02 -1.25
CA LEU A 153 0.09 17.25 -0.61
C LEU A 153 -0.28 15.77 -0.45
N VAL A 154 -1.47 15.47 0.09
CA VAL A 154 -1.97 14.09 0.13
C VAL A 154 -2.66 13.79 -1.18
N VAL A 155 -2.07 12.89 -1.97
CA VAL A 155 -2.66 12.46 -3.23
C VAL A 155 -3.94 11.66 -3.00
N PRO A 156 -5.04 11.95 -3.73
CA PRO A 156 -6.33 11.28 -3.53
C PRO A 156 -6.36 9.88 -4.18
N SER A 157 -5.39 9.07 -3.84
CA SER A 157 -5.22 7.68 -4.31
C SER A 157 -5.11 6.76 -3.10
N PHE A 158 -6.09 5.86 -2.94
CA PHE A 158 -6.23 5.04 -1.73
C PHE A 158 -6.20 3.56 -2.05
N ASP A 159 -5.28 2.85 -1.42
CA ASP A 159 -5.22 1.39 -1.43
C ASP A 159 -6.00 0.85 -0.23
N ILE A 160 -7.16 0.24 -0.51
CA ILE A 160 -8.10 -0.28 0.47
C ILE A 160 -8.30 -1.79 0.22
N PRO A 161 -7.52 -2.66 0.87
CA PRO A 161 -7.57 -4.10 0.61
C PRO A 161 -8.84 -4.72 1.17
N LEU A 162 -9.86 -4.89 0.33
CA LEU A 162 -11.16 -5.48 0.69
C LEU A 162 -11.09 -6.99 0.85
N GLN A 163 -10.27 -7.67 0.07
CA GLN A 163 -10.03 -9.10 0.00
C GLN A 163 -11.15 -9.91 -0.68
N HIS A 164 -12.40 -9.52 -0.52
CA HIS A 164 -13.58 -10.09 -1.20
C HIS A 164 -14.74 -9.09 -1.15
N ALA A 165 -15.86 -9.39 -1.81
CA ALA A 165 -17.08 -8.58 -1.75
C ALA A 165 -18.30 -9.33 -1.20
N HIS A 166 -18.34 -10.67 -1.30
CA HIS A 166 -19.51 -11.43 -0.82
C HIS A 166 -19.54 -11.47 0.72
N PRO A 167 -20.70 -11.14 1.36
CA PRO A 167 -20.82 -11.08 2.81
C PRO A 167 -20.42 -12.36 3.54
N ASP A 168 -20.80 -13.53 3.01
CA ASP A 168 -20.51 -14.82 3.64
C ASP A 168 -19.00 -15.09 3.66
N ILE A 169 -18.31 -14.83 2.54
CA ILE A 169 -16.86 -15.03 2.45
C ILE A 169 -16.11 -14.01 3.32
N LEU A 170 -16.49 -12.74 3.30
CA LEU A 170 -15.92 -11.72 4.18
C LEU A 170 -16.11 -12.05 5.66
N THR A 171 -17.27 -12.59 6.03
CA THR A 171 -17.54 -13.06 7.41
C THR A 171 -16.61 -14.22 7.78
N GLN A 172 -16.44 -15.19 6.89
CA GLN A 172 -15.52 -16.31 7.09
C GLN A 172 -14.05 -15.85 7.13
N MET A 173 -13.69 -14.81 6.39
CA MET A 173 -12.36 -14.18 6.44
C MET A 173 -12.12 -13.38 7.72
N GLY A 174 -13.14 -13.15 8.55
CA GLY A 174 -13.04 -12.32 9.77
C GLY A 174 -12.98 -10.83 9.47
N ARG A 175 -13.70 -10.37 8.42
CA ARG A 175 -13.71 -8.95 8.03
C ARG A 175 -14.90 -8.21 8.65
N PRO A 176 -14.68 -7.18 9.51
CA PRO A 176 -15.77 -6.51 10.25
C PRO A 176 -16.80 -5.78 9.38
N PHE A 177 -16.43 -5.39 8.15
CA PHE A 177 -17.30 -4.72 7.18
C PHE A 177 -18.07 -5.69 6.26
N ALA A 178 -18.07 -6.98 6.56
CA ALA A 178 -18.64 -8.03 5.71
C ALA A 178 -20.11 -7.81 5.32
N ARG A 179 -20.89 -7.14 6.15
CA ARG A 179 -22.32 -6.91 5.89
C ARG A 179 -22.59 -5.98 4.71
N ASP A 180 -21.69 -5.04 4.45
CA ASP A 180 -21.86 -4.03 3.38
C ASP A 180 -20.49 -3.55 2.86
N PRO A 181 -19.84 -4.31 1.97
CA PRO A 181 -18.56 -3.93 1.38
C PRO A 181 -18.68 -2.70 0.46
N TYR A 182 -19.84 -2.46 -0.15
CA TYR A 182 -20.08 -1.28 -0.96
C TYR A 182 -20.03 0.02 -0.15
N ARG A 183 -20.41 -0.02 1.12
CA ARG A 183 -20.43 1.15 2.00
C ARG A 183 -19.05 1.78 2.16
N VAL A 184 -17.99 0.99 2.19
CA VAL A 184 -16.62 1.52 2.26
C VAL A 184 -16.33 2.38 1.05
N ILE A 185 -16.61 1.86 -0.14
CA ILE A 185 -16.40 2.56 -1.41
C ILE A 185 -17.31 3.79 -1.54
N ALA A 186 -18.60 3.63 -1.19
CA ALA A 186 -19.56 4.74 -1.22
C ALA A 186 -19.12 5.87 -0.28
N THR A 187 -18.55 5.55 0.89
CA THR A 187 -18.04 6.54 1.84
C THR A 187 -16.89 7.35 1.25
N VAL A 188 -15.97 6.70 0.52
CA VAL A 188 -14.87 7.39 -0.15
C VAL A 188 -15.41 8.30 -1.26
N ARG A 189 -16.27 7.78 -2.14
CA ARG A 189 -16.80 8.54 -3.27
C ARG A 189 -17.71 9.71 -2.87
N ASP A 190 -18.39 9.59 -1.72
CA ASP A 190 -19.21 10.69 -1.15
C ASP A 190 -18.35 11.90 -0.75
N VAL A 191 -17.13 11.67 -0.22
CA VAL A 191 -16.23 12.74 0.24
C VAL A 191 -15.22 13.15 -0.83
N LEU A 192 -14.75 12.20 -1.62
CA LEU A 192 -13.69 12.33 -2.63
C LEU A 192 -14.12 11.61 -3.92
N PRO A 193 -15.08 12.17 -4.69
CA PRO A 193 -15.65 11.50 -5.87
C PRO A 193 -14.62 11.18 -6.96
N GLN A 194 -13.52 11.95 -7.02
CA GLN A 194 -12.45 11.77 -8.00
C GLN A 194 -11.29 10.88 -7.48
N ALA A 195 -11.39 10.32 -6.26
CA ALA A 195 -10.32 9.51 -5.72
C ALA A 195 -10.07 8.26 -6.56
N ALA A 196 -8.80 8.00 -6.84
CA ALA A 196 -8.39 6.72 -7.40
C ALA A 196 -8.44 5.64 -6.32
N LEU A 197 -9.11 4.55 -6.62
CA LEU A 197 -9.27 3.42 -5.71
C LEU A 197 -8.44 2.24 -6.19
N ARG A 198 -7.63 1.72 -5.28
CA ARG A 198 -6.91 0.46 -5.43
C ARG A 198 -7.44 -0.54 -4.42
N THR A 199 -7.49 -1.81 -4.78
CA THR A 199 -7.84 -2.90 -3.86
C THR A 199 -7.07 -4.17 -4.15
N SER A 200 -7.05 -5.07 -3.18
CA SER A 200 -6.58 -6.44 -3.32
C SER A 200 -7.72 -7.41 -3.02
N LEU A 201 -7.86 -8.44 -3.85
CA LEU A 201 -8.87 -9.49 -3.72
C LEU A 201 -8.21 -10.86 -3.64
N ILE A 202 -8.83 -11.75 -2.89
CA ILE A 202 -8.47 -13.16 -2.80
C ILE A 202 -9.61 -13.99 -3.42
N VAL A 203 -9.28 -14.85 -4.37
CA VAL A 203 -10.20 -15.79 -5.00
C VAL A 203 -9.90 -17.21 -4.57
N GLY A 204 -10.94 -18.04 -4.50
CA GLY A 204 -10.80 -19.45 -4.08
C GLY A 204 -10.56 -19.61 -2.59
N TYR A 205 -11.06 -18.70 -1.77
CA TYR A 205 -11.11 -18.90 -0.32
C TYR A 205 -11.91 -20.16 0.02
N PRO A 206 -11.57 -20.95 1.07
CA PRO A 206 -12.32 -22.14 1.43
C PRO A 206 -13.81 -21.89 1.52
N GLY A 207 -14.63 -22.71 0.86
CA GLY A 207 -16.07 -22.55 0.77
C GLY A 207 -16.57 -21.52 -0.26
N GLU A 208 -15.71 -20.87 -1.03
CA GLU A 208 -16.12 -19.98 -2.11
C GLU A 208 -16.75 -20.76 -3.26
N LYS A 209 -18.06 -20.57 -3.46
CA LYS A 209 -18.86 -21.17 -4.52
C LYS A 209 -18.92 -20.26 -5.75
N GLU A 210 -19.44 -20.78 -6.86
CA GLU A 210 -19.61 -20.02 -8.09
C GLU A 210 -20.48 -18.75 -7.92
N ALA A 211 -21.54 -18.83 -7.11
CA ALA A 211 -22.38 -17.68 -6.80
C ALA A 211 -21.61 -16.57 -6.05
N HIS A 212 -20.67 -16.94 -5.16
CA HIS A 212 -19.82 -15.98 -4.46
C HIS A 212 -18.84 -15.29 -5.41
N PHE A 213 -18.28 -16.06 -6.32
CA PHE A 213 -17.37 -15.54 -7.35
C PHE A 213 -18.10 -14.64 -8.36
N ALA A 214 -19.29 -15.03 -8.83
CA ALA A 214 -20.11 -14.19 -9.72
C ALA A 214 -20.45 -12.83 -9.06
N TYR A 215 -20.79 -12.84 -7.77
CA TYR A 215 -21.01 -11.62 -6.99
C TYR A 215 -19.76 -10.75 -6.91
N LEU A 216 -18.59 -11.36 -6.69
CA LEU A 216 -17.31 -10.65 -6.65
C LEU A 216 -17.00 -9.98 -7.99
N ARG A 217 -17.21 -10.67 -9.12
CA ARG A 217 -17.03 -10.11 -10.47
C ARG A 217 -17.97 -8.94 -10.72
N GLN A 218 -19.25 -9.07 -10.38
CA GLN A 218 -20.22 -7.99 -10.48
C GLN A 218 -19.77 -6.77 -9.67
N PHE A 219 -19.31 -6.98 -8.45
CA PHE A 219 -18.77 -5.91 -7.59
C PHE A 219 -17.61 -5.17 -8.25
N VAL A 220 -16.65 -5.89 -8.85
CA VAL A 220 -15.51 -5.27 -9.56
C VAL A 220 -15.99 -4.42 -10.75
N GLN A 221 -16.93 -4.93 -11.54
CA GLN A 221 -17.50 -4.23 -12.71
C GLN A 221 -18.28 -2.97 -12.31
N GLU A 222 -18.99 -2.99 -11.19
CA GLU A 222 -19.78 -1.86 -10.69
C GLU A 222 -18.90 -0.79 -10.02
N VAL A 223 -17.93 -1.24 -9.21
CA VAL A 223 -17.04 -0.31 -8.48
C VAL A 223 -16.03 0.36 -9.40
N ARG A 224 -15.52 -0.35 -10.41
CA ARG A 224 -14.53 0.16 -11.38
C ARG A 224 -13.30 0.74 -10.67
N PHE A 225 -12.51 -0.12 -10.06
CA PHE A 225 -11.25 0.27 -9.43
C PHE A 225 -10.25 0.78 -10.48
N HIS A 226 -9.43 1.77 -10.12
CA HIS A 226 -8.31 2.21 -10.96
C HIS A 226 -7.27 1.10 -11.09
N ASN A 227 -6.94 0.48 -9.96
CA ASN A 227 -5.99 -0.62 -9.87
C ASN A 227 -6.56 -1.72 -8.98
N LEU A 228 -6.31 -2.97 -9.34
CA LEU A 228 -6.78 -4.12 -8.59
C LEU A 228 -5.78 -5.27 -8.72
N GLY A 229 -5.40 -5.86 -7.58
CA GLY A 229 -4.62 -7.08 -7.53
C GLY A 229 -5.49 -8.27 -7.13
N VAL A 230 -5.38 -9.39 -7.84
CA VAL A 230 -6.11 -10.63 -7.51
C VAL A 230 -5.13 -11.74 -7.18
N PHE A 231 -5.31 -12.35 -6.03
CA PHE A 231 -4.45 -13.40 -5.50
C PHE A 231 -5.26 -14.70 -5.32
N PRO A 232 -4.80 -15.84 -5.86
CA PRO A 232 -5.32 -17.13 -5.46
C PRO A 232 -5.12 -17.33 -3.96
N TYR A 233 -6.12 -17.83 -3.26
CA TYR A 233 -5.98 -18.17 -1.86
C TYR A 233 -4.88 -19.23 -1.67
N TYR A 234 -3.97 -18.94 -0.78
CA TYR A 234 -2.95 -19.87 -0.30
C TYR A 234 -3.23 -20.29 1.15
N ALA A 235 -3.17 -21.60 1.42
CA ALA A 235 -3.40 -22.15 2.75
C ALA A 235 -2.11 -21.97 3.61
N GLU A 236 -1.94 -20.77 4.14
CA GLU A 236 -0.77 -20.42 4.97
C GLU A 236 -0.82 -21.17 6.30
N GLU A 237 0.25 -21.92 6.59
CA GLU A 237 0.36 -22.72 7.82
C GLU A 237 0.23 -21.82 9.05
N GLY A 238 -0.50 -22.28 10.07
CA GLY A 238 -0.75 -21.53 11.31
C GLY A 238 -1.93 -20.56 11.23
N THR A 239 -2.56 -20.40 10.05
CA THR A 239 -3.78 -19.59 9.94
C THR A 239 -5.04 -20.42 10.14
N PRO A 240 -6.12 -19.86 10.73
CA PRO A 240 -7.38 -20.57 10.85
C PRO A 240 -7.98 -21.02 9.51
N ALA A 241 -7.75 -20.27 8.44
CA ALA A 241 -8.29 -20.60 7.13
C ALA A 241 -7.62 -21.82 6.47
N ALA A 242 -6.38 -22.13 6.84
CA ALA A 242 -5.66 -23.28 6.28
C ALA A 242 -6.31 -24.62 6.63
N THR A 243 -7.02 -24.67 7.77
CA THR A 243 -7.68 -25.90 8.27
C THR A 243 -9.16 -25.98 7.93
N LEU A 244 -9.73 -25.00 7.23
CA LEU A 244 -11.13 -25.02 6.84
C LEU A 244 -11.39 -26.14 5.81
N PRO A 245 -12.54 -26.79 5.86
CA PRO A 245 -13.00 -27.69 4.81
C PRO A 245 -13.27 -26.93 3.50
N ASP A 246 -13.63 -27.65 2.46
CA ASP A 246 -14.06 -27.10 1.17
C ASP A 246 -13.00 -26.22 0.49
N GLN A 247 -11.73 -26.65 0.56
CA GLN A 247 -10.64 -26.02 -0.17
C GLN A 247 -10.92 -26.03 -1.68
N VAL A 248 -10.80 -24.87 -2.31
CA VAL A 248 -11.04 -24.73 -3.75
C VAL A 248 -9.83 -25.25 -4.52
N PRO A 249 -10.04 -26.05 -5.61
CA PRO A 249 -8.95 -26.55 -6.44
C PRO A 249 -8.12 -25.42 -7.07
N GLU A 250 -6.82 -25.63 -7.20
CA GLU A 250 -5.89 -24.61 -7.71
C GLU A 250 -6.24 -24.12 -9.13
N ALA A 251 -6.67 -25.04 -9.99
CA ALA A 251 -7.10 -24.69 -11.35
C ALA A 251 -8.30 -23.71 -11.34
N VAL A 252 -9.24 -23.88 -10.41
CA VAL A 252 -10.41 -22.99 -10.25
C VAL A 252 -9.98 -21.62 -9.74
N LYS A 253 -9.04 -21.57 -8.79
CA LYS A 253 -8.50 -20.30 -8.27
C LYS A 253 -7.81 -19.49 -9.36
N ASN A 254 -6.98 -20.16 -10.18
CA ASN A 254 -6.26 -19.50 -11.27
C ASN A 254 -7.21 -19.00 -12.35
N ASP A 255 -8.21 -19.81 -12.75
CA ASP A 255 -9.25 -19.40 -13.69
C ASP A 255 -10.02 -18.16 -13.18
N ARG A 256 -10.44 -18.15 -11.91
CA ARG A 256 -11.12 -17.00 -11.30
C ARG A 256 -10.23 -15.75 -11.27
N ARG A 257 -8.94 -15.91 -10.98
CA ARG A 257 -7.98 -14.81 -11.03
C ARG A 257 -7.89 -14.22 -12.42
N GLU A 258 -7.74 -15.06 -13.45
CA GLU A 258 -7.62 -14.62 -14.85
C GLU A 258 -8.87 -13.90 -15.33
N GLN A 259 -10.05 -14.37 -14.96
CA GLN A 259 -11.32 -13.71 -15.31
C GLN A 259 -11.41 -12.30 -14.70
N ILE A 260 -11.15 -12.13 -13.40
CA ILE A 260 -11.20 -10.79 -12.78
C ILE A 260 -10.09 -9.88 -13.31
N MET A 261 -8.89 -10.41 -13.55
CA MET A 261 -7.79 -9.60 -14.11
C MET A 261 -8.11 -9.15 -15.54
N GLY A 262 -8.80 -9.99 -16.34
CA GLY A 262 -9.31 -9.61 -17.66
C GLY A 262 -10.37 -8.51 -17.58
N ASP A 263 -11.35 -8.64 -16.67
CA ASP A 263 -12.35 -7.58 -16.43
C ASP A 263 -11.68 -6.27 -16.00
N GLN A 264 -10.70 -6.34 -15.09
CA GLN A 264 -9.98 -5.16 -14.61
C GLN A 264 -9.14 -4.49 -15.69
N ALA A 265 -8.52 -5.25 -16.58
CA ALA A 265 -7.75 -4.67 -17.69
C ALA A 265 -8.62 -3.75 -18.57
N GLN A 266 -9.83 -4.18 -18.89
CA GLN A 266 -10.80 -3.36 -19.65
C GLN A 266 -11.26 -2.12 -18.87
N ILE A 267 -11.48 -2.26 -17.56
CA ILE A 267 -11.84 -1.15 -16.69
C ILE A 267 -10.70 -0.11 -16.64
N SER A 268 -9.46 -0.57 -16.44
CA SER A 268 -8.29 0.31 -16.38
C SER A 268 -8.05 1.02 -17.70
N GLU A 269 -8.19 0.35 -18.83
CA GLU A 269 -8.11 0.96 -20.17
C GLU A 269 -9.14 2.07 -20.33
N THR A 270 -10.41 1.82 -20.01
CA THR A 270 -11.46 2.83 -20.08
C THR A 270 -11.18 4.04 -19.17
N ILE A 271 -10.65 3.82 -17.97
CA ILE A 271 -10.26 4.90 -17.06
C ILE A 271 -9.13 5.73 -17.67
N LEU A 272 -8.09 5.09 -18.21
CA LEU A 272 -6.96 5.77 -18.84
C LEU A 272 -7.39 6.53 -20.10
N GLU A 273 -8.27 5.97 -20.90
CA GLU A 273 -8.85 6.68 -22.05
C GLU A 273 -9.60 7.96 -21.64
N SER A 274 -10.29 7.94 -20.49
CA SER A 274 -10.97 9.14 -19.97
C SER A 274 -10.02 10.26 -19.54
N CYS A 275 -8.72 9.95 -19.36
CA CYS A 275 -7.69 10.93 -19.06
C CYS A 275 -7.15 11.65 -20.31
N GLN A 276 -7.48 11.20 -21.52
CA GLN A 276 -6.98 11.81 -22.76
C GLN A 276 -7.45 13.27 -22.88
N GLY A 277 -6.53 14.15 -23.21
CA GLY A 277 -6.77 15.58 -23.32
C GLY A 277 -6.91 16.33 -21.99
N THR A 278 -6.66 15.65 -20.86
CA THR A 278 -6.57 16.31 -19.57
C THR A 278 -5.11 16.63 -19.24
N THR A 279 -4.89 17.73 -18.53
CA THR A 279 -3.58 18.14 -18.03
C THR A 279 -3.42 17.69 -16.59
N MET A 280 -2.27 17.10 -16.26
CA MET A 280 -1.99 16.56 -14.92
C MET A 280 -0.57 16.88 -14.45
N ASP A 281 -0.40 16.88 -13.14
CA ASP A 281 0.93 16.93 -12.55
C ASP A 281 1.62 15.56 -12.67
N VAL A 282 2.82 15.57 -13.25
CA VAL A 282 3.69 14.39 -13.42
C VAL A 282 4.93 14.56 -12.56
N LEU A 283 5.15 13.65 -11.63
CA LEU A 283 6.42 13.55 -10.91
C LEU A 283 7.43 12.81 -11.77
N VAL A 284 8.43 13.52 -12.25
CA VAL A 284 9.50 12.97 -13.09
C VAL A 284 10.43 12.10 -12.25
N GLU A 285 10.67 10.87 -12.68
CA GLU A 285 11.49 9.90 -11.92
C GLU A 285 12.86 9.67 -12.55
N ARG A 286 12.92 9.52 -13.86
CA ARG A 286 14.18 9.21 -14.58
C ARG A 286 14.06 9.51 -16.06
N PRO A 287 15.20 9.77 -16.73
CA PRO A 287 15.22 9.82 -18.18
C PRO A 287 14.92 8.44 -18.77
N ASP A 288 14.29 8.39 -19.93
CA ASP A 288 14.14 7.17 -20.70
C ASP A 288 15.50 6.75 -21.26
N PRO A 289 15.88 5.46 -21.15
CA PRO A 289 17.21 5.00 -21.59
C PRO A 289 17.42 5.05 -23.10
N HIS A 290 16.34 5.12 -23.90
CA HIS A 290 16.39 5.06 -25.36
C HIS A 290 16.09 6.40 -26.04
N TRP A 291 15.39 7.32 -25.34
CA TRP A 291 14.91 8.58 -25.92
C TRP A 291 15.35 9.78 -25.08
N PRO A 292 16.36 10.56 -25.51
CA PRO A 292 16.99 11.62 -24.67
C PRO A 292 16.07 12.75 -24.20
N THR A 293 14.94 12.98 -24.88
CA THR A 293 13.97 14.01 -24.51
C THR A 293 12.73 13.45 -23.82
N LEU A 294 12.70 12.13 -23.59
CA LEU A 294 11.61 11.44 -22.94
C LEU A 294 12.02 11.06 -21.51
N PHE A 295 11.10 11.24 -20.60
CA PHE A 295 11.27 10.91 -19.18
C PHE A 295 10.13 10.00 -18.73
N GLN A 296 10.45 9.08 -17.84
CA GLN A 296 9.47 8.29 -17.10
C GLN A 296 9.12 9.03 -15.82
N GLY A 297 7.84 9.07 -15.51
CA GLY A 297 7.31 9.67 -14.30
C GLY A 297 5.99 9.05 -13.94
N ARG A 298 5.29 9.61 -12.97
CA ARG A 298 3.99 9.15 -12.51
C ARG A 298 3.07 10.33 -12.25
N VAL A 299 1.78 10.11 -12.53
CA VAL A 299 0.71 10.98 -12.07
C VAL A 299 0.23 10.53 -10.69
N TRP A 300 -0.55 11.36 -10.03
CA TRP A 300 -0.99 11.18 -8.66
C TRP A 300 -1.69 9.85 -8.36
N PHE A 301 -2.34 9.21 -9.32
CA PHE A 301 -3.03 7.92 -9.13
C PHE A 301 -2.15 6.69 -9.41
N GLN A 302 -0.89 6.87 -9.77
CA GLN A 302 0.07 5.79 -10.01
C GLN A 302 1.02 5.65 -8.81
N ALA A 303 0.95 4.53 -8.11
CA ALA A 303 1.89 4.22 -7.04
C ALA A 303 3.24 3.76 -7.62
N PRO A 304 4.39 4.10 -6.98
CA PRO A 304 5.71 3.70 -7.47
C PRO A 304 5.85 2.18 -7.53
N GLU A 305 6.52 1.69 -8.57
CA GLU A 305 6.91 0.28 -8.80
C GLU A 305 5.78 -0.73 -9.03
N VAL A 306 4.52 -0.38 -8.72
CA VAL A 306 3.38 -1.32 -8.80
C VAL A 306 2.33 -0.93 -9.83
N ASP A 307 2.20 0.36 -10.17
CA ASP A 307 1.28 0.83 -11.19
C ASP A 307 2.05 1.19 -12.47
N GLY A 308 1.36 1.59 -13.51
CA GLY A 308 1.98 1.99 -14.76
C GLY A 308 2.85 3.25 -14.63
N VAL A 309 3.52 3.59 -15.71
CA VAL A 309 4.34 4.80 -15.83
C VAL A 309 3.68 5.80 -16.78
N THR A 310 3.98 7.08 -16.58
CA THR A 310 3.61 8.16 -17.50
C THR A 310 4.88 8.66 -18.18
N TYR A 311 4.84 8.79 -19.49
CA TYR A 311 5.95 9.36 -20.25
C TYR A 311 5.68 10.85 -20.46
N VAL A 312 6.69 11.68 -20.17
CA VAL A 312 6.65 13.12 -20.41
C VAL A 312 7.83 13.54 -21.29
N SER A 313 7.58 14.35 -22.31
CA SER A 313 8.61 14.87 -23.20
C SER A 313 8.95 16.30 -22.82
N GLY A 314 10.24 16.60 -22.71
CA GLY A 314 10.71 17.96 -22.40
C GLY A 314 12.23 18.08 -22.40
N HIS A 315 12.72 19.31 -22.53
CA HIS A 315 14.15 19.61 -22.44
C HIS A 315 14.51 20.02 -21.00
N GLY A 316 15.58 19.45 -20.46
CA GLY A 316 16.12 19.85 -19.16
C GLY A 316 15.32 19.40 -17.95
N LEU A 317 14.40 18.45 -18.12
CA LEU A 317 13.69 17.83 -17.01
C LEU A 317 14.66 17.05 -16.10
N GLN A 318 14.38 17.05 -14.82
CA GLN A 318 15.19 16.37 -13.82
C GLN A 318 14.32 15.46 -12.94
N ALA A 319 14.91 14.38 -12.44
CA ALA A 319 14.26 13.53 -11.46
C ALA A 319 13.87 14.33 -10.21
N GLY A 320 12.68 14.07 -9.68
CA GLY A 320 12.11 14.83 -8.56
C GLY A 320 11.39 16.12 -8.97
N GLN A 321 11.38 16.49 -10.24
CA GLN A 321 10.63 17.65 -10.72
C GLN A 321 9.15 17.28 -10.90
N LEU A 322 8.27 18.11 -10.38
CA LEU A 322 6.84 18.05 -10.67
C LEU A 322 6.53 18.96 -11.85
N VAL A 323 5.98 18.40 -12.92
CA VAL A 323 5.64 19.13 -14.14
C VAL A 323 4.17 19.01 -14.47
N HIS A 324 3.58 20.09 -14.95
CA HIS A 324 2.19 20.14 -15.38
C HIS A 324 2.13 19.89 -16.89
N ALA A 325 1.62 18.71 -17.30
CA ALA A 325 1.68 18.23 -18.66
C ALA A 325 0.35 17.69 -19.19
#